data_15c8dd647c4d87eb1df6aa5c3862aba8
#
_entry.id   15c8dd647c4d87eb1df6aa5c3862aba8
#
_cell.length_a   1.000
_cell.length_b   1.000
_cell.length_c   1.000
_cell.angle_alpha   90.00
_cell.angle_beta   90.00
_cell.angle_gamma   90.00
#
_symmetry.space_group_name_H-M   'P 1'
#
loop_
_entity.id
_entity.type
_entity.pdbx_description
1 polymer ?
#
loop_
_entity_poly.entity_id
_entity_poly.type
_entity_poly.pdbx_seq_one_letter_code
_entity_poly.pdbx_strand_id
1 'polypeptide(L)'
;MQKKLYYDEAKQRRLSKRKGAAMKKYDVTAIGELLIDFTENGVSAQGNPMLEANPGGAPCNVLAMLHKLGHSTSFIGKVGRDHFGDLLEAAAKEAGIDTTGLCRDDKVHTTLAFVHTAPDGDRDFSFYRNPGADMMLSVEDVNTELVHDCRIFHFGTLSMTDEICRKATRYAIEEAEKAGAILSFDPNLREPLWKTLDEARKQVAYGMEHCNILKISDNEIQWFTGEEDFDKGIRILQKKYQIPLILLSMGKDGSRAYCGKTQVEVPGVLRPDTIETTGAGDTFCACVLHYVLTHGLKDYTIAELTEMLRFANTAASIITTRKGALRVMPTLEEIQREL
;
A
#
# COMPACT_ATOMS: atom_id res chain seq x y z
N MET A 1 23.62 8.86 20.16
CA MET A 1 24.88 8.88 19.38
C MET A 1 25.09 7.58 18.61
N GLN A 2 24.97 6.38 19.20
CA GLN A 2 25.13 5.08 18.52
C GLN A 2 24.08 4.80 17.41
N LYS A 3 22.80 5.18 17.60
CA LYS A 3 21.74 4.98 16.57
C LYS A 3 21.96 5.80 15.31
N LYS A 4 22.51 7.02 15.41
CA LYS A 4 22.86 7.86 14.25
C LYS A 4 24.03 7.28 13.45
N LEU A 5 25.01 6.68 14.12
CA LEU A 5 26.10 5.92 13.49
C LEU A 5 25.56 4.72 12.69
N TYR A 6 24.60 3.98 13.24
CA TYR A 6 24.01 2.79 12.58
C TYR A 6 23.31 3.16 11.27
N TYR A 7 22.55 4.25 11.22
CA TYR A 7 21.90 4.74 10.00
C TYR A 7 22.90 5.32 8.99
N ASP A 8 23.94 5.99 9.43
CA ASP A 8 25.01 6.50 8.56
C ASP A 8 25.86 5.35 7.98
N GLU A 9 26.11 4.29 8.75
CA GLU A 9 26.79 3.08 8.26
C GLU A 9 25.92 2.30 7.28
N ALA A 10 24.60 2.18 7.54
CA ALA A 10 23.66 1.57 6.62
C ALA A 10 23.60 2.36 5.28
N LYS A 11 23.62 3.69 5.35
CA LYS A 11 23.72 4.58 4.20
C LYS A 11 25.02 4.41 3.43
N GLN A 12 26.15 4.30 4.12
CA GLN A 12 27.46 4.05 3.47
C GLN A 12 27.57 2.62 2.90
N ARG A 13 27.03 1.59 3.57
CA ARG A 13 26.92 0.23 3.01
C ARG A 13 26.02 0.17 1.78
N ARG A 14 24.97 1.01 1.73
CA ARG A 14 24.09 1.21 0.58
C ARG A 14 24.89 1.73 -0.65
N LEU A 15 25.81 2.67 -0.43
CA LEU A 15 26.68 3.25 -1.45
C LEU A 15 27.77 2.28 -1.94
N SER A 16 28.25 1.38 -1.09
CA SER A 16 29.34 0.44 -1.45
C SER A 16 28.84 -0.83 -2.17
N LYS A 17 27.65 -1.36 -1.86
CA LYS A 17 27.04 -2.52 -2.57
C LYS A 17 26.49 -2.19 -3.95
N ARG A 18 26.31 -0.91 -4.29
CA ARG A 18 25.79 -0.45 -5.60
C ARG A 18 26.80 -0.49 -6.76
N LYS A 19 28.03 -0.93 -6.56
CA LYS A 19 29.10 -0.88 -7.58
C LYS A 19 29.07 -1.96 -8.66
N GLY A 20 27.96 -2.69 -8.86
CA GLY A 20 27.92 -3.77 -9.86
C GLY A 20 26.61 -4.02 -10.59
N ALA A 21 25.47 -3.48 -10.11
CA ALA A 21 24.21 -3.53 -10.83
C ALA A 21 23.83 -2.11 -11.28
N ALA A 22 23.26 -1.96 -12.48
CA ALA A 22 22.72 -0.69 -12.94
C ALA A 22 21.78 -0.14 -11.86
N MET A 23 22.04 1.11 -11.40
CA MET A 23 21.25 1.71 -10.30
C MET A 23 19.85 2.01 -10.83
N LYS A 24 18.85 1.32 -10.29
CA LYS A 24 17.44 1.62 -10.54
C LYS A 24 17.11 3.03 -10.04
N LYS A 25 16.40 3.82 -10.84
CA LYS A 25 16.03 5.21 -10.51
C LYS A 25 15.06 5.28 -9.32
N TYR A 26 14.14 4.32 -9.25
CA TYR A 26 13.14 4.26 -8.19
C TYR A 26 13.39 3.09 -7.24
N ASP A 27 13.23 3.34 -5.95
CA ASP A 27 13.20 2.28 -4.97
C ASP A 27 11.86 1.52 -5.07
N VAL A 28 10.74 2.25 -5.25
CA VAL A 28 9.41 1.62 -5.43
C VAL A 28 8.61 2.35 -6.51
N THR A 29 8.04 1.58 -7.43
CA THR A 29 6.97 2.01 -8.34
C THR A 29 5.70 1.28 -7.93
N ALA A 30 4.56 1.99 -7.87
CA ALA A 30 3.27 1.37 -7.64
C ALA A 30 2.29 1.66 -8.77
N ILE A 31 1.37 0.70 -9.01
CA ILE A 31 0.24 0.87 -9.93
C ILE A 31 -1.06 0.70 -9.17
N GLY A 32 -2.05 1.54 -9.48
CA GLY A 32 -3.38 1.41 -8.90
C GLY A 32 -4.21 2.67 -8.93
N GLU A 33 -5.10 2.78 -7.95
CA GLU A 33 -6.01 3.91 -7.80
C GLU A 33 -5.34 5.10 -7.10
N LEU A 34 -5.80 6.28 -7.49
CA LEU A 34 -5.62 7.55 -6.78
C LEU A 34 -6.98 8.26 -6.83
N LEU A 35 -7.56 8.55 -5.67
CA LEU A 35 -8.96 8.97 -5.54
C LEU A 35 -9.14 9.98 -4.40
N ILE A 36 -10.34 10.56 -4.30
CA ILE A 36 -10.72 11.42 -3.18
C ILE A 36 -11.58 10.62 -2.20
N ASP A 37 -11.16 10.57 -0.94
CA ASP A 37 -11.96 10.10 0.19
C ASP A 37 -12.63 11.31 0.84
N PHE A 38 -13.96 11.42 0.70
CA PHE A 38 -14.74 12.41 1.42
C PHE A 38 -15.09 11.89 2.82
N THR A 39 -14.58 12.56 3.84
CA THR A 39 -14.88 12.27 5.25
C THR A 39 -15.70 13.38 5.88
N GLU A 40 -16.54 13.04 6.86
CA GLU A 40 -17.33 14.04 7.57
C GLU A 40 -16.45 15.00 8.37
N ASN A 41 -16.71 16.30 8.23
CA ASN A 41 -15.97 17.36 8.91
C ASN A 41 -16.94 18.40 9.51
N GLY A 42 -17.91 17.94 10.28
CA GLY A 42 -18.88 18.75 11.00
C GLY A 42 -20.08 19.19 10.19
N VAL A 43 -20.74 20.25 10.65
CA VAL A 43 -21.99 20.77 10.08
C VAL A 43 -21.84 22.28 9.83
N SER A 44 -22.32 22.74 8.67
CA SER A 44 -22.32 24.17 8.32
C SER A 44 -23.31 24.97 9.18
N ALA A 45 -23.22 26.30 9.15
CA ALA A 45 -24.18 27.20 9.82
C ALA A 45 -25.64 27.02 9.35
N GLN A 46 -25.85 26.40 8.18
CA GLN A 46 -27.18 26.09 7.63
C GLN A 46 -27.67 24.68 7.99
N GLY A 47 -26.93 23.91 8.79
CA GLY A 47 -27.28 22.56 9.17
C GLY A 47 -26.91 21.48 8.13
N ASN A 48 -26.15 21.82 7.07
CA ASN A 48 -25.72 20.87 6.06
C ASN A 48 -24.44 20.15 6.49
N PRO A 49 -24.27 18.83 6.22
CA PRO A 49 -23.03 18.14 6.47
C PRO A 49 -21.89 18.76 5.65
N MET A 50 -20.74 18.96 6.28
CA MET A 50 -19.52 19.35 5.61
C MET A 50 -18.62 18.14 5.40
N LEU A 51 -18.03 18.04 4.21
CA LEU A 51 -17.15 16.93 3.85
C LEU A 51 -15.77 17.48 3.52
N GLU A 52 -14.75 16.83 4.03
CA GLU A 52 -13.35 17.10 3.71
C GLU A 52 -12.89 16.18 2.58
N ALA A 53 -12.32 16.76 1.52
CA ALA A 53 -11.80 16.02 0.38
C ALA A 53 -10.35 15.59 0.66
N ASN A 54 -10.16 14.36 1.07
CA ASN A 54 -8.85 13.80 1.39
C ASN A 54 -8.27 13.06 0.18
N PRO A 55 -7.08 13.44 -0.32
CA PRO A 55 -6.35 12.64 -1.29
C PRO A 55 -5.99 11.29 -0.68
N GLY A 56 -6.32 10.21 -1.39
CA GLY A 56 -6.12 8.84 -0.94
C GLY A 56 -5.92 7.87 -2.10
N GLY A 57 -5.87 6.60 -1.77
CA GLY A 57 -5.56 5.49 -2.65
C GLY A 57 -4.40 4.70 -2.09
N ALA A 58 -4.62 3.40 -1.82
CA ALA A 58 -3.66 2.57 -1.10
C ALA A 58 -2.25 2.60 -1.72
N PRO A 59 -2.06 2.50 -3.05
CA PRO A 59 -0.72 2.54 -3.62
C PRO A 59 0.02 3.87 -3.36
N CYS A 60 -0.68 5.00 -3.46
CA CYS A 60 -0.09 6.31 -3.19
C CYS A 60 0.20 6.52 -1.70
N ASN A 61 -0.62 5.97 -0.79
CA ASN A 61 -0.35 5.98 0.64
C ASN A 61 0.95 5.23 0.97
N VAL A 62 1.15 4.04 0.38
CA VAL A 62 2.42 3.28 0.50
C VAL A 62 3.60 4.10 -0.01
N LEU A 63 3.47 4.73 -1.19
CA LEU A 63 4.54 5.54 -1.79
C LEU A 63 4.88 6.78 -0.95
N ALA A 64 3.86 7.48 -0.44
CA ALA A 64 4.04 8.66 0.42
C ALA A 64 4.81 8.31 1.71
N MET A 65 4.43 7.20 2.36
CA MET A 65 5.15 6.72 3.55
C MET A 65 6.60 6.34 3.22
N LEU A 66 6.83 5.64 2.11
CA LEU A 66 8.19 5.30 1.66
C LEU A 66 9.02 6.54 1.38
N HIS A 67 8.43 7.58 0.78
CA HIS A 67 9.13 8.85 0.58
C HIS A 67 9.53 9.51 1.90
N LYS A 68 8.65 9.51 2.91
CA LYS A 68 8.98 9.97 4.29
C LYS A 68 10.15 9.20 4.92
N LEU A 69 10.31 7.93 4.54
CA LEU A 69 11.44 7.08 4.95
C LEU A 69 12.69 7.24 4.07
N GLY A 70 12.69 8.19 3.13
CA GLY A 70 13.84 8.57 2.30
C GLY A 70 14.04 7.73 1.04
N HIS A 71 12.98 7.09 0.51
CA HIS A 71 13.00 6.34 -0.72
C HIS A 71 12.52 7.15 -1.92
N SER A 72 13.04 6.83 -3.11
CA SER A 72 12.56 7.36 -4.38
C SER A 72 11.33 6.55 -4.84
N THR A 73 10.23 7.25 -5.14
CA THR A 73 8.95 6.62 -5.46
C THR A 73 8.32 7.17 -6.73
N SER A 74 7.61 6.32 -7.49
CA SER A 74 6.84 6.70 -8.66
C SER A 74 5.50 5.98 -8.72
N PHE A 75 4.53 6.61 -9.38
CA PHE A 75 3.15 6.12 -9.44
C PHE A 75 2.67 5.99 -10.89
N ILE A 76 1.97 4.89 -11.18
CA ILE A 76 1.27 4.63 -12.43
C ILE A 76 -0.22 4.52 -12.12
N GLY A 77 -1.02 5.37 -12.74
CA GLY A 77 -2.47 5.39 -12.53
C GLY A 77 -3.17 6.37 -13.45
N LYS A 78 -4.48 6.54 -13.27
CA LYS A 78 -5.28 7.44 -14.10
C LYS A 78 -6.33 8.17 -13.25
N VAL A 79 -6.44 9.48 -13.47
CA VAL A 79 -7.46 10.35 -12.85
C VAL A 79 -8.18 11.14 -13.95
N GLY A 80 -9.33 11.71 -13.63
CA GLY A 80 -10.07 12.56 -14.57
C GLY A 80 -9.34 13.87 -14.88
N ARG A 81 -9.64 14.45 -16.04
CA ARG A 81 -9.28 15.84 -16.36
C ARG A 81 -10.30 16.79 -15.72
N ASP A 82 -10.28 16.83 -14.39
CA ASP A 82 -11.19 17.59 -13.55
C ASP A 82 -10.47 18.17 -12.33
N HIS A 83 -11.19 18.99 -11.55
CA HIS A 83 -10.63 19.64 -10.38
C HIS A 83 -10.04 18.66 -9.34
N PHE A 84 -10.68 17.50 -9.15
CA PHE A 84 -10.19 16.50 -8.22
C PHE A 84 -8.94 15.79 -8.74
N GLY A 85 -8.86 15.54 -10.05
CA GLY A 85 -7.64 15.03 -10.66
C GLY A 85 -6.46 15.99 -10.48
N ASP A 86 -6.68 17.32 -10.61
CA ASP A 86 -5.64 18.33 -10.37
C ASP A 86 -5.19 18.34 -8.90
N LEU A 87 -6.15 18.24 -7.98
CA LEU A 87 -5.87 18.18 -6.55
C LEU A 87 -5.06 16.93 -6.20
N LEU A 88 -5.41 15.79 -6.75
CA LEU A 88 -4.72 14.51 -6.52
C LEU A 88 -3.28 14.52 -7.05
N GLU A 89 -3.07 15.02 -8.27
CA GLU A 89 -1.71 15.13 -8.82
C GLU A 89 -0.85 16.09 -7.99
N ALA A 90 -1.40 17.22 -7.57
CA ALA A 90 -0.70 18.17 -6.71
C ALA A 90 -0.33 17.52 -5.36
N ALA A 91 -1.27 16.79 -4.73
CA ALA A 91 -1.03 16.11 -3.47
C ALA A 91 0.03 14.99 -3.57
N ALA A 92 0.02 14.22 -4.67
CA ALA A 92 1.04 13.19 -4.92
C ALA A 92 2.43 13.81 -5.10
N LYS A 93 2.54 14.92 -5.86
CA LYS A 93 3.79 15.68 -6.01
C LYS A 93 4.29 16.27 -4.68
N GLU A 94 3.38 16.83 -3.88
CA GLU A 94 3.68 17.35 -2.54
C GLU A 94 4.21 16.24 -1.61
N ALA A 95 3.66 15.03 -1.73
CA ALA A 95 4.15 13.85 -1.02
C ALA A 95 5.48 13.29 -1.56
N GLY A 96 6.07 13.91 -2.60
CA GLY A 96 7.36 13.53 -3.18
C GLY A 96 7.29 12.33 -4.12
N ILE A 97 6.11 11.99 -4.63
CA ILE A 97 5.89 10.90 -5.58
C ILE A 97 6.11 11.43 -7.02
N ASP A 98 6.91 10.73 -7.82
CA ASP A 98 7.00 11.01 -9.26
C ASP A 98 5.68 10.61 -9.95
N THR A 99 5.02 11.58 -10.55
CA THR A 99 3.71 11.44 -11.22
C THR A 99 3.81 11.36 -12.75
N THR A 100 4.99 11.10 -13.31
CA THR A 100 5.17 10.98 -14.77
C THR A 100 4.41 9.80 -15.39
N GLY A 101 3.97 8.84 -14.57
CA GLY A 101 3.07 7.74 -14.94
C GLY A 101 1.59 8.00 -14.65
N LEU A 102 1.21 9.21 -14.18
CA LEU A 102 -0.18 9.56 -13.92
C LEU A 102 -0.85 10.11 -15.19
N CYS A 103 -1.79 9.36 -15.72
CA CYS A 103 -2.55 9.72 -16.92
C CYS A 103 -3.83 10.49 -16.58
N ARG A 104 -4.37 11.22 -17.56
CA ARG A 104 -5.63 11.96 -17.47
C ARG A 104 -6.67 11.40 -18.43
N ASP A 105 -7.86 11.13 -17.92
CA ASP A 105 -9.00 10.77 -18.75
C ASP A 105 -9.83 12.01 -19.09
N ASP A 106 -10.15 12.18 -20.41
CA ASP A 106 -10.90 13.34 -20.88
C ASP A 106 -12.42 13.16 -20.78
N LYS A 107 -12.91 11.94 -20.51
CA LYS A 107 -14.32 11.59 -20.55
C LYS A 107 -14.86 11.08 -19.23
N VAL A 108 -14.01 10.42 -18.43
CA VAL A 108 -14.40 9.79 -17.18
C VAL A 108 -13.82 10.58 -16.00
N HIS A 109 -14.67 10.89 -15.05
CA HIS A 109 -14.29 11.67 -13.88
C HIS A 109 -13.42 10.89 -12.89
N THR A 110 -12.68 11.65 -12.10
CA THR A 110 -11.94 11.14 -10.96
C THR A 110 -12.85 10.35 -10.01
N THR A 111 -12.39 9.20 -9.55
CA THR A 111 -13.12 8.38 -8.57
C THR A 111 -13.24 9.12 -7.24
N LEU A 112 -14.45 9.06 -6.66
CA LEU A 112 -14.75 9.61 -5.34
C LEU A 112 -15.26 8.47 -4.44
N ALA A 113 -14.84 8.48 -3.19
CA ALA A 113 -15.35 7.63 -2.13
C ALA A 113 -15.91 8.52 -1.01
N PHE A 114 -17.07 8.18 -0.48
CA PHE A 114 -17.68 8.84 0.67
C PHE A 114 -17.61 7.87 1.84
N VAL A 115 -16.95 8.29 2.90
CA VAL A 115 -16.78 7.50 4.13
C VAL A 115 -17.86 7.92 5.10
N HIS A 116 -18.74 6.99 5.43
CA HIS A 116 -19.76 7.15 6.45
C HIS A 116 -19.30 6.45 7.72
N THR A 117 -19.26 7.19 8.82
CA THR A 117 -18.92 6.61 10.12
C THR A 117 -20.21 6.42 10.91
N ALA A 118 -20.54 5.17 11.23
CA ALA A 118 -21.68 4.84 12.06
C ALA A 118 -21.45 5.26 13.53
N PRO A 119 -22.50 5.42 14.35
CA PRO A 119 -22.37 5.83 15.76
C PRO A 119 -21.53 4.88 16.63
N ASP A 120 -21.39 3.62 16.23
CA ASP A 120 -20.55 2.60 16.85
C ASP A 120 -19.08 2.63 16.37
N GLY A 121 -18.76 3.55 15.44
CA GLY A 121 -17.43 3.72 14.87
C GLY A 121 -17.13 2.85 13.64
N ASP A 122 -18.11 2.03 13.22
CA ASP A 122 -17.99 1.26 11.97
C ASP A 122 -18.06 2.18 10.75
N ARG A 123 -17.46 1.76 9.64
CA ARG A 123 -17.33 2.56 8.43
C ARG A 123 -17.98 1.87 7.25
N ASP A 124 -18.82 2.61 6.58
CA ASP A 124 -19.39 2.25 5.28
C ASP A 124 -18.86 3.18 4.21
N PHE A 125 -18.69 2.66 3.00
CA PHE A 125 -18.14 3.37 1.86
C PHE A 125 -19.12 3.40 0.70
N SER A 126 -19.43 4.61 0.23
CA SER A 126 -20.17 4.80 -1.03
C SER A 126 -19.20 5.26 -2.12
N PHE A 127 -19.02 4.43 -3.16
CA PHE A 127 -18.10 4.73 -4.25
C PHE A 127 -18.82 5.32 -5.45
N TYR A 128 -18.35 6.47 -5.93
CA TYR A 128 -18.70 7.06 -7.22
C TYR A 128 -17.63 6.67 -8.24
N ARG A 129 -17.72 5.42 -8.71
CA ARG A 129 -16.72 4.72 -9.54
C ARG A 129 -17.43 3.81 -10.57
N ASN A 130 -18.36 4.39 -11.38
CA ASN A 130 -19.13 3.59 -12.34
C ASN A 130 -19.27 4.28 -13.72
N PRO A 131 -18.19 4.29 -14.56
CA PRO A 131 -16.81 4.02 -14.20
C PRO A 131 -16.14 5.22 -13.50
N GLY A 132 -15.05 4.98 -12.80
CA GLY A 132 -14.07 6.00 -12.40
C GLY A 132 -12.88 6.03 -13.36
N ALA A 133 -12.17 7.16 -13.44
CA ALA A 133 -11.05 7.30 -14.37
C ALA A 133 -9.93 6.27 -14.12
N ASP A 134 -9.72 5.84 -12.88
CA ASP A 134 -8.75 4.78 -12.54
C ASP A 134 -9.08 3.43 -13.18
N MET A 135 -10.37 3.14 -13.45
CA MET A 135 -10.78 1.93 -14.17
C MET A 135 -10.43 1.99 -15.66
N MET A 136 -10.21 3.18 -16.21
CA MET A 136 -9.87 3.42 -17.62
C MET A 136 -8.36 3.39 -17.89
N LEU A 137 -7.54 3.04 -16.91
CA LEU A 137 -6.10 2.82 -17.10
C LEU A 137 -5.91 1.64 -18.07
N SER A 138 -5.42 1.91 -19.28
CA SER A 138 -5.21 0.91 -20.32
C SER A 138 -3.74 0.45 -20.38
N VAL A 139 -3.46 -0.59 -21.15
CA VAL A 139 -2.08 -1.09 -21.36
C VAL A 139 -1.20 0.00 -21.98
N GLU A 140 -1.75 0.81 -22.87
CA GLU A 140 -1.04 1.91 -23.54
C GLU A 140 -0.69 3.05 -22.61
N ASP A 141 -1.41 3.19 -21.49
CA ASP A 141 -1.15 4.19 -20.45
C ASP A 141 0.00 3.77 -19.51
N VAL A 142 0.41 2.49 -19.52
CA VAL A 142 1.46 1.99 -18.63
C VAL A 142 2.83 2.50 -19.05
N ASN A 143 3.42 3.38 -18.25
CA ASN A 143 4.81 3.82 -18.46
C ASN A 143 5.78 2.72 -18.05
N THR A 144 6.22 1.91 -19.01
CA THR A 144 7.12 0.77 -18.79
C THR A 144 8.51 1.17 -18.31
N GLU A 145 8.97 2.40 -18.57
CA GLU A 145 10.26 2.88 -18.05
C GLU A 145 10.24 2.95 -16.51
N LEU A 146 9.12 3.40 -15.92
CA LEU A 146 8.95 3.40 -14.46
C LEU A 146 8.92 1.98 -13.89
N VAL A 147 8.30 1.04 -14.62
CA VAL A 147 8.23 -0.38 -14.22
C VAL A 147 9.62 -1.03 -14.29
N HIS A 148 10.35 -0.81 -15.38
CA HIS A 148 11.67 -1.41 -15.58
C HIS A 148 12.73 -0.81 -14.66
N ASP A 149 12.59 0.42 -14.22
CA ASP A 149 13.60 1.15 -13.44
C ASP A 149 13.26 1.26 -11.95
N CYS A 150 12.50 0.28 -11.40
CA CYS A 150 12.22 0.17 -9.97
C CYS A 150 12.84 -1.09 -9.35
N ARG A 151 13.12 -1.03 -8.05
CA ARG A 151 13.61 -2.18 -7.26
C ARG A 151 12.47 -3.05 -6.76
N ILE A 152 11.37 -2.42 -6.33
CA ILE A 152 10.13 -3.06 -5.92
C ILE A 152 8.99 -2.50 -6.77
N PHE A 153 8.14 -3.37 -7.28
CA PHE A 153 6.89 -3.02 -7.93
C PHE A 153 5.72 -3.41 -7.02
N HIS A 154 4.92 -2.43 -6.61
CA HIS A 154 3.80 -2.62 -5.68
C HIS A 154 2.46 -2.48 -6.37
N PHE A 155 1.50 -3.36 -6.04
CA PHE A 155 0.15 -3.36 -6.60
C PHE A 155 -0.87 -3.93 -5.62
N GLY A 156 -2.14 -3.57 -5.86
CA GLY A 156 -3.30 -4.08 -5.14
C GLY A 156 -4.38 -4.61 -6.10
N THR A 157 -5.59 -4.86 -5.57
CA THR A 157 -6.67 -5.43 -6.37
C THR A 157 -7.66 -4.41 -6.94
N LEU A 158 -7.66 -3.14 -6.47
CA LEU A 158 -8.61 -2.15 -7.00
C LEU A 158 -8.40 -1.88 -8.49
N SER A 159 -7.17 -1.87 -8.97
CA SER A 159 -6.84 -1.79 -10.40
C SER A 159 -7.08 -3.09 -11.17
N MET A 160 -7.71 -4.10 -10.55
CA MET A 160 -8.10 -5.36 -11.19
C MET A 160 -9.62 -5.59 -11.21
N THR A 161 -10.41 -4.63 -10.76
CA THR A 161 -11.88 -4.74 -10.63
C THR A 161 -12.60 -4.70 -11.97
N ASP A 162 -12.02 -4.07 -13.00
CA ASP A 162 -12.56 -4.02 -14.35
C ASP A 162 -11.54 -4.55 -15.39
N GLU A 163 -12.04 -4.92 -16.56
CA GLU A 163 -11.22 -5.58 -17.59
C GLU A 163 -10.10 -4.69 -18.11
N ILE A 164 -10.35 -3.37 -18.29
CA ILE A 164 -9.37 -2.44 -18.85
C ILE A 164 -8.19 -2.30 -17.88
N CYS A 165 -8.44 -1.85 -16.66
CA CYS A 165 -7.37 -1.63 -15.66
C CYS A 165 -6.72 -2.96 -15.24
N ARG A 166 -7.46 -4.08 -15.26
CA ARG A 166 -6.90 -5.41 -14.99
C ARG A 166 -5.85 -5.82 -16.02
N LYS A 167 -6.12 -5.58 -17.32
CA LYS A 167 -5.15 -5.85 -18.38
C LYS A 167 -3.88 -5.01 -18.20
N ALA A 168 -4.05 -3.72 -17.90
CA ALA A 168 -2.92 -2.82 -17.63
C ALA A 168 -2.08 -3.26 -16.42
N THR A 169 -2.75 -3.61 -15.31
CA THR A 169 -2.08 -4.07 -14.09
C THR A 169 -1.31 -5.38 -14.32
N ARG A 170 -1.92 -6.35 -15.00
CA ARG A 170 -1.25 -7.62 -15.33
C ARG A 170 -0.06 -7.41 -16.26
N TYR A 171 -0.21 -6.57 -17.28
CA TYR A 171 0.89 -6.21 -18.17
C TYR A 171 2.05 -5.58 -17.39
N ALA A 172 1.77 -4.65 -16.48
CA ALA A 172 2.79 -4.03 -15.65
C ALA A 172 3.49 -5.03 -14.72
N ILE A 173 2.75 -5.99 -14.14
CA ILE A 173 3.31 -7.07 -13.32
C ILE A 173 4.28 -7.93 -14.15
N GLU A 174 3.87 -8.37 -15.36
CA GLU A 174 4.71 -9.15 -16.26
C GLU A 174 5.99 -8.39 -16.68
N GLU A 175 5.89 -7.10 -16.94
CA GLU A 175 7.05 -6.26 -17.27
C GLU A 175 7.97 -6.08 -16.05
N ALA A 176 7.44 -5.95 -14.84
CA ALA A 176 8.22 -5.87 -13.62
C ALA A 176 8.97 -7.18 -13.33
N GLU A 177 8.35 -8.35 -13.55
CA GLU A 177 9.00 -9.65 -13.46
C GLU A 177 10.16 -9.78 -14.46
N LYS A 178 9.93 -9.41 -15.74
CA LYS A 178 10.97 -9.42 -16.77
C LYS A 178 12.16 -8.51 -16.41
N ALA A 179 11.89 -7.38 -15.75
CA ALA A 179 12.89 -6.44 -15.27
C ALA A 179 13.60 -6.89 -13.98
N GLY A 180 13.16 -7.99 -13.37
CA GLY A 180 13.71 -8.54 -12.12
C GLY A 180 13.40 -7.70 -10.89
N ALA A 181 12.29 -6.96 -10.88
CA ALA A 181 11.80 -6.26 -9.71
C ALA A 181 11.24 -7.24 -8.68
N ILE A 182 11.33 -6.89 -7.39
CA ILE A 182 10.62 -7.59 -6.32
C ILE A 182 9.15 -7.16 -6.41
N LEU A 183 8.23 -8.13 -6.46
CA LEU A 183 6.80 -7.86 -6.51
C LEU A 183 6.18 -7.84 -5.12
N SER A 184 5.57 -6.71 -4.74
CA SER A 184 4.84 -6.52 -3.49
C SER A 184 3.35 -6.41 -3.76
N PHE A 185 2.57 -7.22 -3.07
CA PHE A 185 1.12 -7.31 -3.23
C PHE A 185 0.40 -7.08 -1.89
N ASP A 186 -0.59 -6.19 -1.90
CA ASP A 186 -1.61 -6.03 -0.86
C ASP A 186 -2.98 -6.19 -1.53
N PRO A 187 -3.74 -7.27 -1.28
CA PRO A 187 -5.07 -7.43 -1.86
C PRO A 187 -5.96 -6.21 -1.65
N ASN A 188 -5.95 -5.66 -0.45
CA ASN A 188 -6.71 -4.48 -0.05
C ASN A 188 -8.15 -4.56 -0.57
N LEU A 189 -8.79 -5.71 -0.31
CA LEU A 189 -10.07 -6.09 -0.86
C LEU A 189 -11.16 -5.09 -0.46
N ARG A 190 -11.92 -4.66 -1.46
CA ARG A 190 -13.14 -3.86 -1.28
C ARG A 190 -14.29 -4.60 -1.97
N GLU A 191 -14.95 -5.49 -1.24
CA GLU A 191 -16.00 -6.36 -1.80
C GLU A 191 -17.07 -5.63 -2.63
N PRO A 192 -17.57 -4.43 -2.21
CA PRO A 192 -18.59 -3.71 -2.98
C PRO A 192 -18.15 -3.25 -4.37
N LEU A 193 -16.84 -3.24 -4.68
CA LEU A 193 -16.32 -2.83 -5.98
C LEU A 193 -16.23 -3.97 -6.99
N TRP A 194 -16.56 -5.19 -6.60
CA TRP A 194 -16.47 -6.36 -7.46
C TRP A 194 -17.83 -6.77 -8.00
N LYS A 195 -17.87 -7.16 -9.27
CA LYS A 195 -19.08 -7.73 -9.90
C LYS A 195 -19.50 -9.04 -9.24
N THR A 196 -18.53 -9.85 -8.84
CA THR A 196 -18.71 -11.07 -8.06
C THR A 196 -17.50 -11.33 -7.18
N LEU A 197 -17.71 -11.97 -6.02
CA LEU A 197 -16.61 -12.37 -5.14
C LEU A 197 -15.73 -13.48 -5.75
N ASP A 198 -16.27 -14.28 -6.66
CA ASP A 198 -15.48 -15.26 -7.42
C ASP A 198 -14.46 -14.58 -8.35
N GLU A 199 -14.83 -13.44 -8.94
CA GLU A 199 -13.90 -12.65 -9.75
C GLU A 199 -12.82 -12.01 -8.88
N ALA A 200 -13.19 -11.45 -7.73
CA ALA A 200 -12.26 -10.97 -6.72
C ALA A 200 -11.26 -12.05 -6.31
N ARG A 201 -11.76 -13.25 -5.97
CA ARG A 201 -10.93 -14.39 -5.57
C ARG A 201 -9.92 -14.80 -6.63
N LYS A 202 -10.31 -14.76 -7.92
CA LYS A 202 -9.40 -15.04 -9.04
C LYS A 202 -8.28 -14.00 -9.16
N GLN A 203 -8.58 -12.70 -8.92
CA GLN A 203 -7.57 -11.66 -9.01
C GLN A 203 -6.63 -11.66 -7.80
N VAL A 204 -7.15 -11.92 -6.60
CA VAL A 204 -6.32 -12.14 -5.40
C VAL A 204 -5.39 -13.33 -5.59
N ALA A 205 -5.90 -14.45 -6.12
CA ALA A 205 -5.08 -15.61 -6.45
C ALA A 205 -3.96 -15.27 -7.45
N TYR A 206 -4.29 -14.52 -8.52
CA TYR A 206 -3.31 -14.06 -9.49
C TYR A 206 -2.21 -13.20 -8.83
N GLY A 207 -2.57 -12.23 -7.98
CA GLY A 207 -1.58 -11.44 -7.25
C GLY A 207 -0.66 -12.28 -6.37
N MET A 208 -1.20 -13.29 -5.68
CA MET A 208 -0.42 -14.22 -4.87
C MET A 208 0.50 -15.14 -5.68
N GLU A 209 0.13 -15.49 -6.92
CA GLU A 209 0.96 -16.30 -7.83
C GLU A 209 2.22 -15.56 -8.29
N HIS A 210 2.18 -14.22 -8.34
CA HIS A 210 3.26 -13.40 -8.86
C HIS A 210 4.08 -12.69 -7.77
N CYS A 211 3.55 -12.51 -6.54
CA CYS A 211 4.23 -11.70 -5.55
C CYS A 211 5.37 -12.42 -4.80
N ASN A 212 6.37 -11.64 -4.40
CA ASN A 212 7.45 -12.05 -3.50
C ASN A 212 7.18 -11.62 -2.07
N ILE A 213 6.40 -10.55 -1.88
CA ILE A 213 5.99 -10.00 -0.60
C ILE A 213 4.47 -9.86 -0.63
N LEU A 214 3.80 -10.54 0.28
CA LEU A 214 2.36 -10.44 0.49
C LEU A 214 2.10 -9.75 1.83
N LYS A 215 1.40 -8.63 1.82
CA LYS A 215 0.71 -8.14 3.02
C LYS A 215 -0.77 -8.52 2.88
N ILE A 216 -1.34 -9.11 3.90
CA ILE A 216 -2.74 -9.52 3.93
C ILE A 216 -3.32 -9.24 5.32
N SER A 217 -4.60 -8.84 5.40
CA SER A 217 -5.29 -8.66 6.69
C SER A 217 -5.91 -9.97 7.19
N ASP A 218 -6.26 -9.96 8.48
CA ASP A 218 -6.98 -11.03 9.16
C ASP A 218 -8.30 -11.40 8.46
N ASN A 219 -9.12 -10.40 8.12
CA ASN A 219 -10.37 -10.59 7.39
C ASN A 219 -10.14 -11.17 5.98
N GLU A 220 -9.12 -10.69 5.27
CA GLU A 220 -8.80 -11.14 3.91
C GLU A 220 -8.32 -12.58 3.88
N ILE A 221 -7.48 -12.99 4.84
CA ILE A 221 -7.02 -14.39 4.88
C ILE A 221 -8.16 -15.35 5.21
N GLN A 222 -9.06 -14.98 6.15
CA GLN A 222 -10.25 -15.77 6.44
C GLN A 222 -11.18 -15.85 5.23
N TRP A 223 -11.46 -14.73 4.59
CA TRP A 223 -12.27 -14.67 3.37
C TRP A 223 -11.69 -15.53 2.25
N PHE A 224 -10.36 -15.48 2.05
CA PHE A 224 -9.71 -16.18 0.94
C PHE A 224 -9.61 -17.69 1.18
N THR A 225 -9.24 -18.10 2.38
CA THR A 225 -8.95 -19.51 2.72
C THR A 225 -10.13 -20.24 3.33
N GLY A 226 -11.07 -19.54 3.95
CA GLY A 226 -12.16 -20.12 4.73
C GLY A 226 -11.74 -20.64 6.11
N GLU A 227 -10.48 -20.38 6.52
CA GLU A 227 -9.92 -20.82 7.80
C GLU A 227 -10.03 -19.71 8.85
N GLU A 228 -10.53 -20.04 10.04
CA GLU A 228 -10.54 -19.13 11.18
C GLU A 228 -9.16 -19.02 11.85
N ASP A 229 -8.39 -20.10 11.82
CA ASP A 229 -7.01 -20.16 12.31
C ASP A 229 -6.05 -19.56 11.27
N PHE A 230 -5.52 -18.39 11.57
CA PHE A 230 -4.61 -17.67 10.68
C PHE A 230 -3.38 -18.46 10.27
N ASP A 231 -2.79 -19.25 11.19
CA ASP A 231 -1.61 -20.08 10.88
C ASP A 231 -1.95 -21.20 9.91
N LYS A 232 -3.17 -21.78 10.00
CA LYS A 232 -3.65 -22.73 8.99
C LYS A 232 -3.87 -22.04 7.66
N GLY A 233 -4.50 -20.88 7.63
CA GLY A 233 -4.70 -20.07 6.44
C GLY A 233 -3.37 -19.76 5.75
N ILE A 234 -2.38 -19.25 6.51
CA ILE A 234 -1.04 -18.96 5.97
C ILE A 234 -0.36 -20.21 5.42
N ARG A 235 -0.45 -21.36 6.10
CA ARG A 235 0.13 -22.61 5.59
C ARG A 235 -0.49 -23.04 4.25
N ILE A 236 -1.79 -22.79 4.03
CA ILE A 236 -2.43 -23.03 2.73
C ILE A 236 -1.79 -22.13 1.67
N LEU A 237 -1.61 -20.82 1.97
CA LEU A 237 -0.99 -19.88 1.03
C LEU A 237 0.46 -20.27 0.72
N GLN A 238 1.28 -20.56 1.75
CA GLN A 238 2.68 -20.94 1.58
C GLN A 238 2.83 -22.22 0.73
N LYS A 239 1.96 -23.22 0.97
CA LYS A 239 1.99 -24.47 0.21
C LYS A 239 1.63 -24.27 -1.27
N LYS A 240 0.67 -23.36 -1.54
CA LYS A 240 0.14 -23.15 -2.89
C LYS A 240 0.97 -22.17 -3.71
N TYR A 241 1.40 -21.04 -3.11
CA TYR A 241 1.97 -19.91 -3.84
C TYR A 241 3.47 -19.70 -3.60
N GLN A 242 4.06 -20.36 -2.59
CA GLN A 242 5.50 -20.29 -2.26
C GLN A 242 6.04 -18.86 -2.07
N ILE A 243 5.24 -17.98 -1.48
CA ILE A 243 5.58 -16.56 -1.28
C ILE A 243 6.70 -16.45 -0.24
N PRO A 244 7.85 -15.80 -0.56
CA PRO A 244 9.00 -15.71 0.35
C PRO A 244 8.72 -14.99 1.66
N LEU A 245 7.93 -13.91 1.64
CA LEU A 245 7.61 -13.11 2.81
C LEU A 245 6.11 -12.80 2.87
N ILE A 246 5.43 -13.27 3.92
CA ILE A 246 4.02 -13.00 4.15
C ILE A 246 3.88 -12.23 5.46
N LEU A 247 3.15 -11.11 5.42
CA LEU A 247 2.82 -10.25 6.55
C LEU A 247 1.32 -10.31 6.77
N LEU A 248 0.90 -10.71 7.97
CA LEU A 248 -0.50 -10.68 8.39
C LEU A 248 -0.72 -9.50 9.34
N SER A 249 -1.56 -8.55 8.95
CA SER A 249 -1.99 -7.44 9.81
C SER A 249 -3.31 -7.80 10.51
N MET A 250 -3.38 -7.58 11.83
CA MET A 250 -4.50 -7.96 12.69
C MET A 250 -5.06 -6.74 13.45
N GLY A 251 -5.01 -5.56 12.82
CA GLY A 251 -5.48 -4.30 13.41
C GLY A 251 -4.84 -4.02 14.77
N LYS A 252 -5.66 -3.82 15.79
CA LYS A 252 -5.21 -3.53 17.17
C LYS A 252 -4.42 -4.68 17.81
N ASP A 253 -4.62 -5.91 17.34
CA ASP A 253 -3.95 -7.09 17.89
C ASP A 253 -2.51 -7.25 17.38
N GLY A 254 -2.12 -6.43 16.39
CA GLY A 254 -0.74 -6.36 15.91
C GLY A 254 -0.52 -7.07 14.57
N SER A 255 0.57 -7.82 14.46
CA SER A 255 0.93 -8.43 13.18
C SER A 255 1.75 -9.69 13.35
N ARG A 256 1.71 -10.55 12.31
CA ARG A 256 2.58 -11.72 12.16
C ARG A 256 3.40 -11.62 10.88
N ALA A 257 4.62 -12.15 10.91
CA ALA A 257 5.46 -12.31 9.74
C ALA A 257 5.85 -13.77 9.57
N TYR A 258 5.84 -14.24 8.31
CA TYR A 258 6.20 -15.61 7.92
C TYR A 258 7.22 -15.53 6.80
N CYS A 259 8.40 -16.08 7.05
CA CYS A 259 9.51 -16.12 6.10
C CYS A 259 10.15 -17.53 6.12
N GLY A 260 9.92 -18.32 5.08
CA GLY A 260 10.29 -19.72 5.05
C GLY A 260 9.69 -20.51 6.23
N LYS A 261 10.55 -20.99 7.14
CA LYS A 261 10.12 -21.68 8.37
C LYS A 261 10.04 -20.78 9.60
N THR A 262 10.49 -19.52 9.48
CA THR A 262 10.50 -18.56 10.57
C THR A 262 9.15 -17.87 10.65
N GLN A 263 8.59 -17.81 11.85
CA GLN A 263 7.34 -17.13 12.17
C GLN A 263 7.53 -16.27 13.41
N VAL A 264 6.99 -15.07 13.40
CA VAL A 264 7.01 -14.13 14.52
C VAL A 264 5.67 -13.42 14.63
N GLU A 265 5.21 -13.20 15.87
CA GLU A 265 4.07 -12.36 16.19
C GLU A 265 4.55 -11.19 17.05
N VAL A 266 4.07 -10.00 16.75
CA VAL A 266 4.33 -8.77 17.51
C VAL A 266 3.01 -8.07 17.81
N PRO A 267 2.71 -7.78 19.08
CA PRO A 267 1.47 -7.11 19.47
C PRO A 267 1.38 -5.71 18.87
N GLY A 268 0.16 -5.22 18.72
CA GLY A 268 -0.12 -3.87 18.25
C GLY A 268 0.26 -2.81 19.29
N VAL A 269 0.49 -1.60 18.83
CA VAL A 269 0.68 -0.44 19.68
C VAL A 269 -0.66 0.25 19.84
N LEU A 270 -1.28 0.10 21.01
CA LEU A 270 -2.58 0.68 21.31
C LEU A 270 -2.48 2.18 21.57
N ARG A 271 -3.35 2.96 20.96
CA ARG A 271 -3.41 4.40 21.09
C ARG A 271 -4.78 4.84 21.66
N PRO A 272 -4.79 5.51 22.82
CA PRO A 272 -6.04 6.06 23.37
C PRO A 272 -6.56 7.27 22.57
N ASP A 273 -5.69 7.90 21.79
CA ASP A 273 -5.93 9.08 20.96
C ASP A 273 -6.19 8.74 19.47
N THR A 274 -6.53 7.49 19.18
CA THR A 274 -6.93 7.07 17.83
C THR A 274 -8.15 7.86 17.36
N ILE A 275 -8.03 8.46 16.17
CA ILE A 275 -9.08 9.21 15.49
C ILE A 275 -9.71 8.36 14.39
N GLU A 276 -8.85 7.77 13.54
CA GLU A 276 -9.27 6.93 12.43
C GLU A 276 -8.17 5.94 12.02
N THR A 277 -8.52 4.93 11.23
CA THR A 277 -7.59 3.87 10.82
C THR A 277 -7.19 3.94 9.34
N THR A 278 -7.59 5.01 8.63
CA THR A 278 -7.25 5.20 7.22
C THR A 278 -5.73 5.24 7.02
N GLY A 279 -5.23 4.47 6.08
CA GLY A 279 -3.81 4.40 5.76
C GLY A 279 -2.93 3.59 6.74
N ALA A 280 -3.49 3.02 7.83
CA ALA A 280 -2.69 2.24 8.78
C ALA A 280 -2.09 0.98 8.13
N GLY A 281 -2.87 0.25 7.34
CA GLY A 281 -2.41 -0.91 6.58
C GLY A 281 -1.35 -0.55 5.54
N ASP A 282 -1.55 0.58 4.84
CA ASP A 282 -0.61 1.08 3.82
C ASP A 282 0.71 1.53 4.46
N THR A 283 0.63 2.21 5.61
CA THR A 283 1.80 2.61 6.43
C THR A 283 2.58 1.39 6.90
N PHE A 284 1.89 0.37 7.41
CA PHE A 284 2.50 -0.90 7.80
C PHE A 284 3.22 -1.56 6.62
N CYS A 285 2.55 -1.68 5.46
CA CYS A 285 3.13 -2.24 4.24
C CYS A 285 4.38 -1.47 3.82
N ALA A 286 4.32 -0.14 3.77
CA ALA A 286 5.45 0.70 3.41
C ALA A 286 6.66 0.52 4.34
N CYS A 287 6.45 0.38 5.64
CA CYS A 287 7.51 0.12 6.62
C CYS A 287 8.18 -1.25 6.40
N VAL A 288 7.40 -2.27 6.05
CA VAL A 288 7.94 -3.57 5.65
C VAL A 288 8.79 -3.44 4.38
N LEU A 289 8.29 -2.74 3.35
CA LEU A 289 9.05 -2.50 2.12
C LEU A 289 10.33 -1.70 2.38
N HIS A 290 10.29 -0.71 3.28
CA HIS A 290 11.49 0.00 3.76
C HIS A 290 12.53 -0.95 4.34
N TYR A 291 12.10 -1.89 5.18
CA TYR A 291 12.99 -2.90 5.77
C TYR A 291 13.62 -3.78 4.69
N VAL A 292 12.83 -4.27 3.74
CA VAL A 292 13.31 -5.06 2.60
C VAL A 292 14.26 -4.27 1.71
N LEU A 293 13.98 -3.00 1.42
CA LEU A 293 14.88 -2.12 0.65
C LEU A 293 16.23 -1.91 1.33
N THR A 294 16.24 -1.90 2.65
CA THR A 294 17.45 -1.67 3.47
C THR A 294 18.28 -2.94 3.64
N HIS A 295 17.64 -4.09 3.86
CA HIS A 295 18.31 -5.35 4.23
C HIS A 295 18.34 -6.39 3.11
N GLY A 296 17.60 -6.16 2.01
CA GLY A 296 17.37 -7.14 0.94
C GLY A 296 16.30 -8.18 1.31
N LEU A 297 15.60 -8.72 0.31
CA LEU A 297 14.70 -9.87 0.51
C LEU A 297 15.56 -11.13 0.67
N LYS A 298 15.42 -11.80 1.80
CA LYS A 298 16.21 -12.98 2.19
C LYS A 298 15.46 -13.78 3.26
N ASP A 299 16.01 -14.92 3.64
CA ASP A 299 15.56 -15.60 4.86
C ASP A 299 15.92 -14.75 6.09
N TYR A 300 14.91 -14.24 6.76
CA TYR A 300 15.05 -13.42 7.95
C TYR A 300 15.05 -14.25 9.22
N THR A 301 15.86 -13.85 10.20
CA THR A 301 15.86 -14.40 11.56
C THR A 301 14.65 -13.89 12.35
N ILE A 302 14.35 -14.54 13.48
CA ILE A 302 13.33 -14.09 14.43
C ILE A 302 13.57 -12.64 14.87
N ALA A 303 14.82 -12.29 15.18
CA ALA A 303 15.17 -10.93 15.62
C ALA A 303 14.90 -9.88 14.54
N GLU A 304 15.27 -10.16 13.29
CA GLU A 304 15.04 -9.27 12.15
C GLU A 304 13.55 -9.09 11.86
N LEU A 305 12.75 -10.17 11.89
CA LEU A 305 11.30 -10.08 11.71
C LEU A 305 10.63 -9.32 12.85
N THR A 306 11.10 -9.51 14.10
CA THR A 306 10.58 -8.78 15.26
C THR A 306 10.87 -7.28 15.14
N GLU A 307 12.07 -6.90 14.72
CA GLU A 307 12.45 -5.50 14.48
C GLU A 307 11.57 -4.89 13.35
N MET A 308 11.43 -5.59 12.24
CA MET A 308 10.57 -5.19 11.11
C MET A 308 9.13 -4.91 11.57
N LEU A 309 8.52 -5.86 12.29
CA LEU A 309 7.14 -5.73 12.73
C LEU A 309 6.95 -4.65 13.81
N ARG A 310 7.88 -4.50 14.74
CA ARG A 310 7.83 -3.41 15.74
C ARG A 310 7.83 -2.06 15.05
N PHE A 311 8.76 -1.85 14.13
CA PHE A 311 8.83 -0.60 13.37
C PHE A 311 7.53 -0.34 12.60
N ALA A 312 7.00 -1.35 11.90
CA ALA A 312 5.78 -1.23 11.11
C ALA A 312 4.53 -1.00 11.98
N ASN A 313 4.36 -1.73 13.08
CA ASN A 313 3.25 -1.55 14.02
C ASN A 313 3.28 -0.16 14.68
N THR A 314 4.46 0.33 15.06
CA THR A 314 4.61 1.67 15.65
C THR A 314 4.22 2.75 14.64
N ALA A 315 4.71 2.68 13.41
CA ALA A 315 4.34 3.64 12.36
C ALA A 315 2.83 3.61 12.05
N ALA A 316 2.27 2.39 11.93
CA ALA A 316 0.83 2.20 11.71
C ALA A 316 -0.02 2.73 12.87
N SER A 317 0.47 2.68 14.11
CA SER A 317 -0.25 3.26 15.26
C SER A 317 -0.22 4.79 15.23
N ILE A 318 0.88 5.43 14.85
CA ILE A 318 1.00 6.89 14.80
C ILE A 318 0.00 7.49 13.81
N ILE A 319 -0.14 6.92 12.61
CA ILE A 319 -1.05 7.49 11.61
C ILE A 319 -2.51 7.46 12.08
N THR A 320 -2.90 6.51 12.93
CA THR A 320 -4.29 6.44 13.43
C THR A 320 -4.68 7.62 14.32
N THR A 321 -3.74 8.43 14.76
CA THR A 321 -3.99 9.67 15.52
C THR A 321 -4.22 10.89 14.64
N ARG A 322 -4.26 10.73 13.31
CA ARG A 322 -4.33 11.81 12.32
C ARG A 322 -5.49 11.58 11.37
N LYS A 323 -6.10 12.67 10.87
CA LYS A 323 -7.12 12.60 9.83
C LYS A 323 -6.47 12.52 8.45
N GLY A 324 -7.00 11.64 7.60
CA GLY A 324 -6.50 11.40 6.25
C GLY A 324 -5.32 10.42 6.24
N ALA A 325 -4.69 10.23 5.07
CA ALA A 325 -3.59 9.29 4.90
C ALA A 325 -2.39 9.93 4.21
N LEU A 326 -2.48 10.20 2.91
CA LEU A 326 -1.36 10.56 2.04
C LEU A 326 -0.49 11.72 2.57
N ARG A 327 -1.12 12.77 3.13
CA ARG A 327 -0.43 13.97 3.61
C ARG A 327 0.09 13.87 5.04
N VAL A 328 -0.37 12.90 5.83
CA VAL A 328 -0.14 12.84 7.27
C VAL A 328 0.73 11.66 7.71
N MET A 329 1.44 11.05 6.78
CA MET A 329 2.37 9.95 7.06
C MET A 329 3.41 10.34 8.10
N PRO A 330 3.70 9.46 9.10
CA PRO A 330 4.69 9.74 10.13
C PRO A 330 6.10 9.84 9.55
N THR A 331 6.92 10.68 10.15
CA THR A 331 8.34 10.78 9.83
C THR A 331 9.15 9.68 10.50
N LEU A 332 10.36 9.42 10.00
CA LEU A 332 11.28 8.47 10.61
C LEU A 332 11.59 8.84 12.07
N GLU A 333 11.77 10.14 12.37
CA GLU A 333 12.05 10.64 13.71
C GLU A 333 10.88 10.41 14.68
N GLU A 334 9.64 10.58 14.22
CA GLU A 334 8.44 10.30 15.03
C GLU A 334 8.37 8.82 15.39
N ILE A 335 8.59 7.93 14.43
CA ILE A 335 8.58 6.47 14.66
C ILE A 335 9.70 6.08 15.64
N GLN A 336 10.92 6.63 15.45
CA GLN A 336 12.08 6.31 16.30
C GLN A 336 11.94 6.77 17.74
N ARG A 337 11.14 7.80 18.02
CA ARG A 337 10.89 8.25 19.40
C ARG A 337 10.01 7.30 20.18
N GLU A 338 9.22 6.49 19.48
CA GLU A 338 8.23 5.61 20.09
C GLU A 338 8.64 4.12 20.08
N LEU A 339 9.77 3.78 19.50
CA LEU A 339 10.40 2.46 19.55
C LEU A 339 11.23 2.26 20.83
#